data_99ba8f386e90d750ade6a4701ebb5d65
#
_entry.id   99ba8f386e90d750ade6a4701ebb5d65
#
_cell.length_a   1.000
_cell.length_b   1.000
_cell.length_c   1.000
_cell.angle_alpha   90.00
_cell.angle_beta   90.00
_cell.angle_gamma   90.00
#
_symmetry.space_group_name_H-M   'P 1'
#
loop_
_entity.id
_entity.type
_entity.pdbx_description
1 polymer ?
#
loop_
_entity_poly.entity_id
_entity_poly.type
_entity_poly.pdbx_seq_one_letter_code
_entity_poly.pdbx_strand_id
1 'polypeptide(L)'
;MVDIKKTNNVKVAEHDDDADMKENVVSTKVLIGDESFNQAMMKEPPQPRNWVAINLYIISVVGFCCSTSNGFDSSLFGNLLSQTNFQEFFGVGNVGIKAGIVSSMTQIGGVAAIPFIGPAIDTFGRRIGMFIGASIILLGVIIQGTVISTNNIGQFMGGRFFMGMGVSIIASAGPCYVVEISHPAYRGIITGFYNVFWPVGALVASSACRGSLNLSGHATWLVPIWLQAMFPGIVFLSAFFLPESPRWLYTNGKQEQARVFLTKWHGNGNPESEWVKLQMGEYEAHLELDGADKRWWDYRALFRNRTAVYRLACNCLVSLFGQWAGNGVVSYFLSGVLDTAGVTNTTTQNNLFVAMNAVQCILSFTGSMFVDKIGRRPLLIWVNVGCSICWIGVTAASGIQASKGDKASSAATVAMIYIFQAVYSFGWTPLQALYPVEVLSFEMRAKGMAFSNMFVNAGKSEQLFPQISLTDSLRHPRQPIRFPVALDNIKWKTYIVFLVWCLVQAGLIYIFIPETKNRTLEELDEIFSAKNPMKASIAKKRLEIDEHKNVIGVVDLDEKDAA
;
A
#
# COMPACT_ATOMS: atom_id res chain seq x y z
N MET A 1 6.56 11.17 19.41
CA MET A 1 7.42 11.88 20.36
C MET A 1 8.78 11.20 20.30
N VAL A 2 9.69 11.73 19.51
CA VAL A 2 11.07 11.22 19.44
C VAL A 2 11.80 11.84 20.61
N ASP A 3 12.26 11.00 21.53
CA ASP A 3 12.98 11.41 22.73
C ASP A 3 14.40 11.85 22.33
N ILE A 4 14.65 13.17 22.34
CA ILE A 4 15.92 13.81 21.96
C ILE A 4 16.87 13.82 23.19
N LYS A 5 16.96 12.73 23.92
CA LYS A 5 17.93 12.61 25.02
C LYS A 5 18.65 11.27 24.99
N LYS A 6 19.67 11.18 24.15
CA LYS A 6 20.86 10.34 24.41
C LYS A 6 22.07 11.01 23.78
N THR A 7 22.65 11.92 24.52
CA THR A 7 24.03 12.39 24.33
C THR A 7 24.96 11.25 24.74
N ASN A 8 25.56 10.58 23.80
CA ASN A 8 26.74 9.77 24.07
C ASN A 8 27.98 10.63 23.87
N ASN A 9 28.63 10.96 24.96
CA ASN A 9 29.98 11.52 24.96
C ASN A 9 30.96 10.48 24.42
N VAL A 10 31.38 10.62 23.17
CA VAL A 10 32.52 9.87 22.63
C VAL A 10 33.76 10.71 22.84
N LYS A 11 34.73 10.16 23.57
CA LYS A 11 36.07 10.75 23.74
C LYS A 11 36.75 10.78 22.37
N VAL A 12 37.16 11.97 21.96
CA VAL A 12 37.97 12.20 20.76
C VAL A 12 39.43 11.85 21.09
N ALA A 13 40.03 10.98 20.31
CA ALA A 13 41.47 10.81 20.26
C ALA A 13 42.05 11.97 19.46
N GLU A 14 42.93 12.76 20.10
CA GLU A 14 43.64 13.87 19.49
C GLU A 14 44.64 13.34 18.44
N HIS A 15 44.49 13.81 17.21
CA HIS A 15 45.60 13.93 16.27
C HIS A 15 45.72 15.42 15.93
N ASP A 16 46.82 16.00 16.34
CA ASP A 16 47.22 17.38 16.02
C ASP A 16 47.52 17.50 14.54
N ASP A 17 46.71 18.26 13.78
CA ASP A 17 47.12 19.03 12.59
C ASP A 17 46.02 19.88 11.94
N ASP A 18 44.87 20.15 12.62
CA ASP A 18 43.80 21.01 12.10
C ASP A 18 43.29 21.99 13.19
N ALA A 19 44.20 22.88 13.68
CA ALA A 19 43.88 23.77 14.78
C ALA A 19 42.94 24.93 14.38
N ASP A 20 42.89 25.35 13.13
CA ASP A 20 42.17 26.57 12.71
C ASP A 20 40.69 26.35 12.28
N MET A 21 40.23 25.12 12.12
CA MET A 21 38.81 24.84 11.77
C MET A 21 37.94 24.39 12.97
N LYS A 22 38.55 24.14 14.13
CA LYS A 22 37.82 23.56 15.30
C LYS A 22 37.10 24.58 16.18
N GLU A 23 37.27 25.88 15.96
CA GLU A 23 36.75 26.92 16.86
C GLU A 23 35.23 27.15 16.76
N ASN A 24 34.55 26.65 15.71
CA ASN A 24 33.12 26.91 15.47
C ASN A 24 32.17 25.70 15.62
N VAL A 25 32.67 24.52 15.96
CA VAL A 25 31.81 23.32 16.09
C VAL A 25 31.34 23.18 17.53
N VAL A 26 30.12 23.58 17.82
CA VAL A 26 29.53 23.54 19.18
C VAL A 26 28.89 22.19 19.49
N SER A 27 28.42 21.46 18.48
CA SER A 27 27.85 20.11 18.68
C SER A 27 27.94 19.26 17.43
N THR A 28 28.22 17.98 17.62
CA THR A 28 28.19 16.99 16.56
C THR A 28 26.98 16.06 16.76
N LYS A 29 26.13 15.97 15.78
CA LYS A 29 24.93 15.13 15.84
C LYS A 29 24.93 14.18 14.65
N VAL A 30 24.85 12.88 14.93
CA VAL A 30 24.64 11.90 13.86
C VAL A 30 23.18 12.00 13.41
N LEU A 31 22.96 12.51 12.22
CA LEU A 31 21.65 12.62 11.61
C LEU A 31 21.65 11.83 10.29
N ILE A 32 20.51 11.31 9.94
CA ILE A 32 20.26 10.64 8.67
C ILE A 32 19.28 11.53 7.92
N GLY A 33 19.64 11.98 6.74
CA GLY A 33 18.77 12.84 5.95
C GLY A 33 19.50 13.99 5.26
N ASP A 34 18.80 14.70 4.39
CA ASP A 34 19.31 15.86 3.67
C ASP A 34 19.63 17.01 4.63
N GLU A 35 20.68 17.76 4.30
CA GLU A 35 21.17 18.91 5.07
C GLU A 35 20.07 19.97 5.25
N SER A 36 19.40 20.34 4.18
CA SER A 36 18.34 21.35 4.17
C SER A 36 17.11 20.92 4.98
N PHE A 37 16.73 19.64 4.93
CA PHE A 37 15.65 19.08 5.74
C PHE A 37 16.00 19.12 7.24
N ASN A 38 17.23 18.73 7.59
CA ASN A 38 17.68 18.75 8.98
C ASN A 38 17.79 20.18 9.51
N GLN A 39 18.21 21.14 8.69
CA GLN A 39 18.26 22.55 9.02
C GLN A 39 16.84 23.09 9.30
N ALA A 40 15.86 22.80 8.44
CA ALA A 40 14.47 23.18 8.65
C ALA A 40 13.90 22.58 9.94
N MET A 41 14.20 21.29 10.24
CA MET A 41 13.80 20.64 11.50
C MET A 41 14.38 21.28 12.74
N MET A 42 15.61 21.82 12.67
CA MET A 42 16.26 22.47 13.79
C MET A 42 15.79 23.91 14.01
N LYS A 43 15.61 24.67 12.92
CA LYS A 43 15.16 26.08 12.99
C LYS A 43 13.67 26.18 13.31
N GLU A 44 12.83 25.37 12.64
CA GLU A 44 11.39 25.38 12.80
C GLU A 44 10.88 23.97 13.13
N PRO A 45 10.93 23.54 14.41
CA PRO A 45 10.44 22.22 14.79
C PRO A 45 8.94 22.09 14.51
N PRO A 46 8.52 21.02 13.82
CA PRO A 46 7.14 20.86 13.40
C PRO A 46 6.17 20.72 14.57
N GLN A 47 5.00 21.35 14.47
CA GLN A 47 3.96 21.38 15.51
C GLN A 47 2.78 20.45 15.13
N PRO A 48 2.75 19.17 15.54
CA PRO A 48 1.73 18.20 15.11
C PRO A 48 0.33 18.49 15.66
N ARG A 49 0.21 19.28 16.71
CA ARG A 49 -1.05 19.59 17.39
C ARG A 49 -1.61 20.98 17.04
N ASN A 50 -0.99 21.68 16.10
CA ASN A 50 -1.53 22.95 15.63
C ASN A 50 -2.82 22.72 14.85
N TRP A 51 -3.75 23.66 14.93
CA TRP A 51 -5.04 23.63 14.22
C TRP A 51 -4.88 23.46 12.70
N VAL A 52 -3.84 24.04 12.12
CA VAL A 52 -3.49 23.88 10.71
C VAL A 52 -3.11 22.44 10.39
N ALA A 53 -2.28 21.80 11.23
CA ALA A 53 -1.91 20.40 11.06
C ALA A 53 -3.12 19.45 11.21
N ILE A 54 -4.01 19.73 12.18
CA ILE A 54 -5.26 18.94 12.37
C ILE A 54 -6.14 19.00 11.13
N ASN A 55 -6.32 20.19 10.54
CA ASN A 55 -7.10 20.31 9.30
C ASN A 55 -6.44 19.56 8.14
N LEU A 56 -5.10 19.56 8.04
CA LEU A 56 -4.36 18.79 7.04
C LEU A 56 -4.57 17.28 7.24
N TYR A 57 -4.64 16.80 8.49
CA TYR A 57 -4.98 15.40 8.79
C TYR A 57 -6.41 15.05 8.37
N ILE A 58 -7.38 15.95 8.59
CA ILE A 58 -8.77 15.75 8.13
C ILE A 58 -8.82 15.62 6.60
N ILE A 59 -8.08 16.48 5.88
CA ILE A 59 -7.96 16.39 4.42
C ILE A 59 -7.34 15.04 4.02
N SER A 60 -6.31 14.59 4.74
CA SER A 60 -5.66 13.29 4.48
C SER A 60 -6.61 12.11 4.71
N VAL A 61 -7.52 12.19 5.71
CA VAL A 61 -8.54 11.16 5.96
C VAL A 61 -9.46 10.95 4.77
N VAL A 62 -9.82 12.02 4.03
CA VAL A 62 -10.59 11.86 2.79
C VAL A 62 -9.77 11.07 1.75
N GLY A 63 -8.47 11.34 1.65
CA GLY A 63 -7.58 10.52 0.82
C GLY A 63 -7.57 9.05 1.28
N PHE A 64 -7.60 8.78 2.59
CA PHE A 64 -7.67 7.43 3.15
C PHE A 64 -8.98 6.70 2.79
N CYS A 65 -10.09 7.41 2.56
CA CYS A 65 -11.33 6.81 2.07
C CYS A 65 -11.14 6.08 0.73
N CYS A 66 -10.14 6.46 -0.08
CA CYS A 66 -9.80 5.73 -1.30
C CYS A 66 -9.31 4.30 -0.98
N SER A 67 -8.45 4.15 0.05
CA SER A 67 -7.98 2.85 0.53
C SER A 67 -9.11 2.06 1.20
N THR A 68 -9.97 2.73 1.97
CA THR A 68 -11.13 2.12 2.63
C THR A 68 -12.12 1.55 1.61
N SER A 69 -12.38 2.28 0.52
CA SER A 69 -13.22 1.79 -0.59
C SER A 69 -12.65 0.52 -1.20
N ASN A 70 -11.34 0.50 -1.50
CA ASN A 70 -10.67 -0.69 -2.02
C ASN A 70 -10.76 -1.89 -1.07
N GLY A 71 -10.58 -1.65 0.24
CA GLY A 71 -10.72 -2.69 1.27
C GLY A 71 -12.14 -3.26 1.37
N PHE A 72 -13.14 -2.38 1.32
CA PHE A 72 -14.55 -2.77 1.30
C PHE A 72 -14.86 -3.67 0.09
N ASP A 73 -14.50 -3.21 -1.10
CA ASP A 73 -14.77 -3.91 -2.36
C ASP A 73 -14.09 -5.28 -2.44
N SER A 74 -12.85 -5.35 -1.97
CA SER A 74 -12.08 -6.59 -1.98
C SER A 74 -12.66 -7.65 -1.02
N SER A 75 -13.16 -7.23 0.14
CA SER A 75 -13.70 -8.15 1.15
C SER A 75 -15.16 -8.50 0.92
N LEU A 76 -15.93 -7.60 0.34
CA LEU A 76 -17.37 -7.80 0.14
C LEU A 76 -17.67 -9.08 -0.63
N PHE A 77 -16.98 -9.30 -1.75
CA PHE A 77 -17.31 -10.42 -2.63
C PHE A 77 -17.04 -11.79 -1.98
N GLY A 78 -15.96 -11.92 -1.22
CA GLY A 78 -15.67 -13.14 -0.46
C GLY A 78 -16.77 -13.46 0.55
N ASN A 79 -17.32 -12.43 1.21
CA ASN A 79 -18.47 -12.59 2.13
C ASN A 79 -19.78 -12.90 1.39
N LEU A 80 -20.03 -12.30 0.23
CA LEU A 80 -21.24 -12.57 -0.57
C LEU A 80 -21.27 -14.01 -1.08
N LEU A 81 -20.11 -14.57 -1.47
CA LEU A 81 -20.02 -15.96 -1.91
C LEU A 81 -20.39 -16.97 -0.81
N SER A 82 -20.28 -16.62 0.46
CA SER A 82 -20.72 -17.47 1.58
C SER A 82 -22.24 -17.45 1.81
N GLN A 83 -22.98 -16.52 1.18
CA GLN A 83 -24.42 -16.32 1.42
C GLN A 83 -25.25 -17.20 0.46
N THR A 84 -26.09 -18.08 1.02
CA THR A 84 -26.94 -19.00 0.27
C THR A 84 -27.89 -18.26 -0.70
N ASN A 85 -28.51 -17.16 -0.25
CA ASN A 85 -29.43 -16.38 -1.09
C ASN A 85 -28.75 -15.78 -2.34
N PHE A 86 -27.47 -15.39 -2.22
CA PHE A 86 -26.68 -14.91 -3.35
C PHE A 86 -26.34 -16.03 -4.32
N GLN A 87 -25.94 -17.19 -3.77
CA GLN A 87 -25.60 -18.37 -4.56
C GLN A 87 -26.79 -18.88 -5.36
N GLU A 88 -27.96 -18.97 -4.73
CA GLU A 88 -29.22 -19.42 -5.37
C GLU A 88 -29.67 -18.45 -6.47
N PHE A 89 -29.59 -17.13 -6.22
CA PHE A 89 -30.02 -16.12 -7.18
C PHE A 89 -29.19 -16.15 -8.47
N PHE A 90 -27.87 -16.29 -8.38
CA PHE A 90 -26.99 -16.28 -9.55
C PHE A 90 -26.58 -17.69 -10.05
N GLY A 91 -26.95 -18.75 -9.36
CA GLY A 91 -26.49 -20.10 -9.65
C GLY A 91 -24.97 -20.26 -9.56
N VAL A 92 -24.34 -19.56 -8.59
CA VAL A 92 -22.89 -19.53 -8.37
C VAL A 92 -22.58 -20.19 -7.03
N GLY A 93 -21.77 -21.26 -7.05
CA GLY A 93 -21.34 -21.91 -5.80
C GLY A 93 -20.25 -21.14 -5.08
N ASN A 94 -19.94 -21.56 -3.84
CA ASN A 94 -18.86 -21.01 -2.99
C ASN A 94 -17.49 -21.09 -3.66
N VAL A 95 -17.28 -22.13 -4.46
CA VAL A 95 -16.05 -22.44 -5.17
C VAL A 95 -16.41 -22.87 -6.59
N GLY A 96 -15.55 -22.61 -7.54
CA GLY A 96 -15.74 -23.08 -8.91
C GLY A 96 -15.47 -22.02 -9.96
N ILE A 97 -15.60 -22.43 -11.23
CA ILE A 97 -15.23 -21.58 -12.38
C ILE A 97 -16.07 -20.30 -12.44
N LYS A 98 -17.36 -20.39 -12.20
CA LYS A 98 -18.26 -19.22 -12.26
C LYS A 98 -17.90 -18.18 -11.19
N ALA A 99 -17.67 -18.61 -9.93
CA ALA A 99 -17.25 -17.73 -8.85
C ALA A 99 -15.90 -17.05 -9.15
N GLY A 100 -14.96 -17.82 -9.69
CA GLY A 100 -13.66 -17.32 -10.14
C GLY A 100 -13.78 -16.26 -11.23
N ILE A 101 -14.60 -16.46 -12.26
CA ILE A 101 -14.81 -15.49 -13.34
C ILE A 101 -15.44 -14.20 -12.80
N VAL A 102 -16.49 -14.30 -12.00
CA VAL A 102 -17.15 -13.13 -11.41
C VAL A 102 -16.20 -12.35 -10.51
N SER A 103 -15.38 -13.05 -9.70
CA SER A 103 -14.36 -12.42 -8.87
C SER A 103 -13.33 -11.66 -9.70
N SER A 104 -12.90 -12.26 -10.81
CA SER A 104 -11.83 -11.73 -11.64
C SER A 104 -12.24 -10.52 -12.50
N MET A 105 -13.53 -10.26 -12.67
CA MET A 105 -13.98 -9.08 -13.42
C MET A 105 -13.46 -7.77 -12.82
N THR A 106 -13.32 -7.71 -11.50
CA THR A 106 -12.74 -6.54 -10.82
C THR A 106 -11.25 -6.36 -11.18
N GLN A 107 -10.47 -7.45 -11.24
CA GLN A 107 -9.05 -7.39 -11.60
C GLN A 107 -8.88 -7.05 -13.09
N ILE A 108 -9.72 -7.60 -13.95
CA ILE A 108 -9.73 -7.28 -15.40
C ILE A 108 -10.04 -5.80 -15.59
N GLY A 109 -11.05 -5.27 -14.90
CA GLY A 109 -11.36 -3.83 -14.90
C GLY A 109 -10.18 -2.98 -14.42
N GLY A 110 -9.50 -3.44 -13.36
CA GLY A 110 -8.30 -2.80 -12.83
C GLY A 110 -7.15 -2.71 -13.83
N VAL A 111 -6.90 -3.78 -14.59
CA VAL A 111 -5.90 -3.79 -15.66
C VAL A 111 -6.33 -2.89 -16.82
N ALA A 112 -7.60 -2.92 -17.19
CA ALA A 112 -8.14 -2.07 -18.26
C ALA A 112 -8.05 -0.56 -17.93
N ALA A 113 -7.96 -0.20 -16.65
CA ALA A 113 -7.79 1.19 -16.21
C ALA A 113 -6.40 1.79 -16.49
N ILE A 114 -5.36 0.96 -16.68
CA ILE A 114 -3.95 1.39 -16.74
C ILE A 114 -3.72 2.58 -17.69
N PRO A 115 -4.20 2.55 -18.96
CA PRO A 115 -3.97 3.67 -19.88
C PRO A 115 -4.68 4.95 -19.45
N PHE A 116 -5.68 4.88 -18.58
CA PHE A 116 -6.46 6.03 -18.11
C PHE A 116 -5.93 6.62 -16.80
N ILE A 117 -5.12 5.89 -16.03
CA ILE A 117 -4.61 6.32 -14.71
C ILE A 117 -3.69 7.53 -14.88
N GLY A 118 -2.69 7.48 -15.78
CA GLY A 118 -1.79 8.59 -16.05
C GLY A 118 -2.53 9.89 -16.42
N PRO A 119 -3.38 9.87 -17.47
CA PRO A 119 -4.20 11.02 -17.82
C PRO A 119 -5.05 11.56 -16.68
N ALA A 120 -5.73 10.69 -15.94
CA ALA A 120 -6.62 11.11 -14.86
C ALA A 120 -5.87 11.83 -13.71
N ILE A 121 -4.62 11.45 -13.44
CA ILE A 121 -3.86 11.93 -12.29
C ILE A 121 -2.91 13.06 -12.67
N ASP A 122 -2.19 12.94 -13.79
CA ASP A 122 -1.14 13.90 -14.18
C ASP A 122 -1.71 15.10 -14.94
N THR A 123 -2.68 14.88 -15.84
CA THR A 123 -3.25 15.98 -16.63
C THR A 123 -4.26 16.79 -15.84
N PHE A 124 -5.21 16.12 -15.18
CA PHE A 124 -6.30 16.80 -14.48
C PHE A 124 -5.98 17.12 -13.01
N GLY A 125 -4.98 16.47 -12.42
CA GLY A 125 -4.59 16.63 -11.02
C GLY A 125 -5.08 15.49 -10.14
N ARG A 126 -4.46 15.41 -8.96
CA ARG A 126 -4.71 14.29 -8.02
C ARG A 126 -6.14 14.29 -7.50
N ARG A 127 -6.66 15.47 -7.16
CA ARG A 127 -8.03 15.68 -6.70
C ARG A 127 -9.06 15.22 -7.73
N ILE A 128 -8.90 15.63 -8.98
CA ILE A 128 -9.81 15.25 -10.07
C ILE A 128 -9.63 13.77 -10.42
N GLY A 129 -8.43 13.22 -10.34
CA GLY A 129 -8.19 11.79 -10.49
C GLY A 129 -8.99 10.95 -9.49
N MET A 130 -9.00 11.34 -8.21
CA MET A 130 -9.84 10.70 -7.18
C MET A 130 -11.33 10.83 -7.49
N PHE A 131 -11.79 12.01 -7.96
CA PHE A 131 -13.17 12.23 -8.37
C PHE A 131 -13.60 11.34 -9.52
N ILE A 132 -12.80 11.23 -10.59
CA ILE A 132 -13.07 10.36 -11.75
C ILE A 132 -13.17 8.90 -11.30
N GLY A 133 -12.21 8.42 -10.52
CA GLY A 133 -12.22 7.05 -10.03
C GLY A 133 -13.43 6.75 -9.15
N ALA A 134 -13.77 7.64 -8.21
CA ALA A 134 -14.96 7.52 -7.36
C ALA A 134 -16.26 7.50 -8.18
N SER A 135 -16.37 8.33 -9.22
CA SER A 135 -17.52 8.36 -10.13
C SER A 135 -17.72 7.02 -10.84
N ILE A 136 -16.62 6.41 -11.31
CA ILE A 136 -16.67 5.11 -12.01
C ILE A 136 -17.06 3.99 -11.02
N ILE A 137 -16.58 4.04 -9.76
CA ILE A 137 -17.01 3.09 -8.72
C ILE A 137 -18.51 3.20 -8.46
N LEU A 138 -19.01 4.43 -8.25
CA LEU A 138 -20.44 4.67 -8.02
C LEU A 138 -21.29 4.14 -9.18
N LEU A 139 -20.86 4.36 -10.43
CA LEU A 139 -21.51 3.78 -11.61
C LEU A 139 -21.52 2.23 -11.52
N GLY A 140 -20.40 1.61 -11.17
CA GLY A 140 -20.30 0.17 -10.99
C GLY A 140 -21.25 -0.36 -9.90
N VAL A 141 -21.37 0.35 -8.77
CA VAL A 141 -22.29 0.01 -7.67
C VAL A 141 -23.75 0.10 -8.14
N ILE A 142 -24.13 1.16 -8.87
CA ILE A 142 -25.49 1.31 -9.41
C ILE A 142 -25.81 0.13 -10.36
N ILE A 143 -24.91 -0.23 -11.25
CA ILE A 143 -25.09 -1.36 -12.17
C ILE A 143 -25.29 -2.68 -11.41
N GLN A 144 -24.50 -2.93 -10.35
CA GLN A 144 -24.64 -4.12 -9.49
C GLN A 144 -25.96 -4.08 -8.68
N GLY A 145 -26.30 -2.93 -8.11
CA GLY A 145 -27.47 -2.76 -7.26
C GLY A 145 -28.81 -2.90 -8.00
N THR A 146 -28.82 -2.64 -9.31
CA THR A 146 -30.02 -2.72 -10.15
C THR A 146 -30.21 -4.11 -10.80
N VAL A 147 -29.37 -5.08 -10.51
CA VAL A 147 -29.38 -6.42 -11.16
C VAL A 147 -30.65 -7.23 -10.88
N ILE A 148 -31.40 -6.93 -9.82
CA ILE A 148 -32.67 -7.59 -9.49
C ILE A 148 -33.68 -7.49 -10.65
N SER A 149 -33.74 -6.34 -11.33
CA SER A 149 -34.68 -6.11 -12.41
C SER A 149 -34.41 -6.95 -13.66
N THR A 150 -33.17 -7.36 -13.89
CA THR A 150 -32.74 -8.09 -15.09
C THR A 150 -32.44 -9.55 -14.84
N ASN A 151 -32.20 -9.93 -13.58
CA ASN A 151 -31.75 -11.26 -13.16
C ASN A 151 -30.56 -11.81 -14.02
N ASN A 152 -29.65 -10.90 -14.40
CA ASN A 152 -28.58 -11.22 -15.33
C ASN A 152 -27.20 -11.09 -14.64
N ILE A 153 -26.50 -12.24 -14.49
CA ILE A 153 -25.14 -12.27 -13.95
C ILE A 153 -24.16 -11.42 -14.76
N GLY A 154 -24.39 -11.28 -16.07
CA GLY A 154 -23.56 -10.44 -16.95
C GLY A 154 -23.62 -8.97 -16.56
N GLN A 155 -24.77 -8.46 -16.13
CA GLN A 155 -24.88 -7.11 -15.59
C GLN A 155 -24.08 -6.95 -14.30
N PHE A 156 -24.17 -7.91 -13.39
CA PHE A 156 -23.38 -7.90 -12.16
C PHE A 156 -21.88 -7.90 -12.46
N MET A 157 -21.43 -8.74 -13.41
CA MET A 157 -20.04 -8.78 -13.87
C MET A 157 -19.59 -7.46 -14.49
N GLY A 158 -20.44 -6.83 -15.31
CA GLY A 158 -20.18 -5.50 -15.89
C GLY A 158 -20.00 -4.42 -14.80
N GLY A 159 -20.86 -4.44 -13.77
CA GLY A 159 -20.71 -3.53 -12.61
C GLY A 159 -19.39 -3.74 -11.87
N ARG A 160 -18.95 -5.01 -11.67
CA ARG A 160 -17.65 -5.34 -11.08
C ARG A 160 -16.47 -4.89 -11.93
N PHE A 161 -16.59 -4.93 -13.25
CA PHE A 161 -15.57 -4.44 -14.17
C PHE A 161 -15.38 -2.91 -13.99
N PHE A 162 -16.46 -2.14 -14.04
CA PHE A 162 -16.37 -0.68 -13.82
C PHE A 162 -15.86 -0.34 -12.42
N MET A 163 -16.31 -1.07 -11.42
CA MET A 163 -15.81 -0.90 -10.06
C MET A 163 -14.31 -1.13 -9.97
N GLY A 164 -13.79 -2.22 -10.55
CA GLY A 164 -12.35 -2.50 -10.59
C GLY A 164 -11.55 -1.42 -11.32
N MET A 165 -12.10 -0.89 -12.41
CA MET A 165 -11.51 0.24 -13.14
C MET A 165 -11.40 1.49 -12.26
N GLY A 166 -12.48 1.86 -11.58
CA GLY A 166 -12.49 3.03 -10.68
C GLY A 166 -11.57 2.84 -9.46
N VAL A 167 -11.57 1.64 -8.86
CA VAL A 167 -10.69 1.29 -7.72
C VAL A 167 -9.22 1.45 -8.09
N SER A 168 -8.79 1.02 -9.28
CA SER A 168 -7.40 1.17 -9.73
C SER A 168 -6.98 2.64 -9.91
N ILE A 169 -7.90 3.49 -10.34
CA ILE A 169 -7.65 4.94 -10.46
C ILE A 169 -7.50 5.57 -9.07
N ILE A 170 -8.43 5.32 -8.12
CA ILE A 170 -8.32 5.89 -6.77
C ILE A 170 -7.16 5.30 -5.97
N ALA A 171 -6.82 4.03 -6.18
CA ALA A 171 -5.68 3.38 -5.53
C ALA A 171 -4.33 3.95 -6.01
N SER A 172 -4.29 4.59 -7.18
CA SER A 172 -3.13 5.31 -7.67
C SER A 172 -3.16 6.79 -7.26
N ALA A 173 -4.30 7.45 -7.37
CA ALA A 173 -4.45 8.89 -7.07
C ALA A 173 -4.37 9.17 -5.56
N GLY A 174 -4.99 8.33 -4.74
CA GLY A 174 -5.08 8.53 -3.28
C GLY A 174 -3.73 8.62 -2.59
N PRO A 175 -2.84 7.62 -2.69
CA PRO A 175 -1.53 7.67 -2.05
C PRO A 175 -0.65 8.79 -2.60
N CYS A 176 -0.72 9.10 -3.91
CA CYS A 176 -0.02 10.24 -4.50
C CYS A 176 -0.50 11.55 -3.88
N TYR A 177 -1.82 11.73 -3.77
CA TYR A 177 -2.41 12.91 -3.15
C TYR A 177 -1.95 13.06 -1.69
N VAL A 178 -2.09 12.00 -0.89
CA VAL A 178 -1.74 12.03 0.53
C VAL A 178 -0.27 12.35 0.75
N VAL A 179 0.66 11.76 -0.03
CA VAL A 179 2.10 12.02 0.12
C VAL A 179 2.47 13.44 -0.27
N GLU A 180 1.80 14.00 -1.28
CA GLU A 180 2.11 15.33 -1.81
C GLU A 180 1.53 16.48 -0.96
N ILE A 181 0.40 16.27 -0.27
CA ILE A 181 -0.18 17.26 0.66
C ILE A 181 0.40 17.17 2.06
N SER A 182 1.02 16.04 2.42
CA SER A 182 1.53 15.82 3.77
C SER A 182 2.75 16.68 4.06
N HIS A 183 2.80 17.24 5.29
CA HIS A 183 3.97 17.96 5.77
C HIS A 183 5.21 17.04 5.77
N PRO A 184 6.38 17.48 5.25
CA PRO A 184 7.57 16.65 5.10
C PRO A 184 7.96 15.88 6.36
N ALA A 185 7.88 16.53 7.52
CA ALA A 185 8.25 15.96 8.81
C ALA A 185 7.39 14.75 9.24
N TYR A 186 6.16 14.61 8.73
CA TYR A 186 5.23 13.54 9.09
C TYR A 186 4.79 12.70 7.89
N ARG A 187 5.33 12.98 6.71
CA ARG A 187 4.95 12.34 5.44
C ARG A 187 4.97 10.82 5.53
N GLY A 188 6.02 10.21 6.10
CA GLY A 188 6.14 8.77 6.26
C GLY A 188 5.00 8.16 7.07
N ILE A 189 4.69 8.75 8.23
CA ILE A 189 3.60 8.29 9.11
C ILE A 189 2.25 8.41 8.41
N ILE A 190 1.93 9.59 7.84
CA ILE A 190 0.63 9.85 7.22
C ILE A 190 0.43 8.95 6.00
N THR A 191 1.46 8.78 5.16
CA THR A 191 1.40 7.89 3.99
C THR A 191 1.29 6.43 4.41
N GLY A 192 1.97 6.02 5.48
CA GLY A 192 1.82 4.69 6.07
C GLY A 192 0.38 4.40 6.51
N PHE A 193 -0.29 5.39 7.09
CA PHE A 193 -1.71 5.27 7.47
C PHE A 193 -2.65 5.10 6.28
N TYR A 194 -2.30 5.57 5.09
CA TYR A 194 -3.15 5.42 3.91
C TYR A 194 -3.61 3.97 3.71
N ASN A 195 -2.67 3.03 3.70
CA ASN A 195 -3.02 1.63 3.43
C ASN A 195 -3.56 0.88 4.67
N VAL A 196 -3.35 1.43 5.87
CA VAL A 196 -3.95 0.92 7.11
C VAL A 196 -5.48 1.05 7.11
N PHE A 197 -6.03 1.97 6.33
CA PHE A 197 -7.47 2.12 6.15
C PHE A 197 -8.09 1.05 5.25
N TRP A 198 -7.30 0.25 4.54
CA TRP A 198 -7.80 -0.91 3.80
C TRP A 198 -8.50 -1.94 4.71
N PRO A 199 -7.91 -2.43 5.83
CA PRO A 199 -8.60 -3.29 6.78
C PRO A 199 -9.84 -2.66 7.42
N VAL A 200 -9.88 -1.33 7.57
CA VAL A 200 -11.10 -0.64 8.05
C VAL A 200 -12.26 -0.86 7.08
N GLY A 201 -12.01 -0.72 5.77
CA GLY A 201 -13.00 -1.02 4.75
C GLY A 201 -13.43 -2.48 4.76
N ALA A 202 -12.48 -3.41 4.89
CA ALA A 202 -12.76 -4.84 5.00
C ALA A 202 -13.60 -5.18 6.24
N LEU A 203 -13.34 -4.53 7.38
CA LEU A 203 -14.11 -4.70 8.61
C LEU A 203 -15.55 -4.21 8.44
N VAL A 204 -15.74 -3.03 7.83
CA VAL A 204 -17.07 -2.47 7.56
C VAL A 204 -17.85 -3.38 6.61
N ALA A 205 -17.23 -3.88 5.53
CA ALA A 205 -17.85 -4.79 4.58
C ALA A 205 -18.30 -6.11 5.25
N SER A 206 -17.42 -6.72 6.04
CA SER A 206 -17.74 -7.97 6.75
C SER A 206 -18.82 -7.78 7.79
N SER A 207 -18.81 -6.64 8.50
CA SER A 207 -19.85 -6.28 9.47
C SER A 207 -21.19 -6.03 8.79
N ALA A 208 -21.20 -5.37 7.63
CA ALA A 208 -22.39 -5.16 6.81
C ALA A 208 -22.97 -6.48 6.32
N CYS A 209 -22.15 -7.40 5.81
CA CYS A 209 -22.57 -8.73 5.40
C CYS A 209 -23.11 -9.55 6.56
N ARG A 210 -22.47 -9.48 7.74
CA ARG A 210 -22.94 -10.17 8.94
C ARG A 210 -24.28 -9.61 9.43
N GLY A 211 -24.44 -8.28 9.43
CA GLY A 211 -25.68 -7.61 9.83
C GLY A 211 -26.84 -7.91 8.86
N SER A 212 -26.55 -7.94 7.57
CA SER A 212 -27.56 -8.19 6.53
C SER A 212 -28.09 -9.63 6.53
N LEU A 213 -27.41 -10.60 7.13
CA LEU A 213 -27.93 -11.98 7.29
C LEU A 213 -29.23 -12.04 8.09
N ASN A 214 -29.53 -11.02 8.89
CA ASN A 214 -30.79 -10.94 9.64
C ASN A 214 -31.98 -10.46 8.78
N LEU A 215 -31.71 -10.02 7.55
CA LEU A 215 -32.71 -9.56 6.59
C LEU A 215 -33.24 -10.75 5.79
N SER A 216 -34.43 -10.60 5.18
CA SER A 216 -35.06 -11.63 4.36
C SER A 216 -34.88 -11.36 2.86
N GLY A 217 -34.86 -12.43 2.07
CA GLY A 217 -34.84 -12.38 0.59
C GLY A 217 -33.58 -11.74 0.03
N HIS A 218 -33.73 -10.94 -1.02
CA HIS A 218 -32.60 -10.31 -1.72
C HIS A 218 -31.89 -9.22 -0.92
N ALA A 219 -32.52 -8.68 0.14
CA ALA A 219 -31.94 -7.64 0.97
C ALA A 219 -30.64 -8.13 1.67
N THR A 220 -30.48 -9.43 1.92
CA THR A 220 -29.28 -10.02 2.54
C THR A 220 -27.99 -9.64 1.83
N TRP A 221 -27.96 -9.71 0.50
CA TRP A 221 -26.78 -9.42 -0.30
C TRP A 221 -26.82 -8.04 -0.97
N LEU A 222 -28.01 -7.47 -1.17
CA LEU A 222 -28.17 -6.17 -1.84
C LEU A 222 -27.79 -4.99 -0.95
N VAL A 223 -28.12 -5.03 0.34
CA VAL A 223 -27.75 -3.97 1.29
C VAL A 223 -26.24 -3.77 1.37
N PRO A 224 -25.39 -4.81 1.53
CA PRO A 224 -23.95 -4.63 1.47
C PRO A 224 -23.43 -4.07 0.14
N ILE A 225 -24.07 -4.39 -1.00
CA ILE A 225 -23.70 -3.84 -2.31
C ILE A 225 -23.98 -2.32 -2.36
N TRP A 226 -25.14 -1.86 -1.89
CA TRP A 226 -25.43 -0.41 -1.85
C TRP A 226 -24.55 0.34 -0.86
N LEU A 227 -24.19 -0.27 0.29
CA LEU A 227 -23.26 0.32 1.24
C LEU A 227 -21.85 0.54 0.66
N GLN A 228 -21.50 -0.16 -0.40
CA GLN A 228 -20.28 0.04 -1.17
C GLN A 228 -20.13 1.48 -1.70
N ALA A 229 -21.25 2.18 -1.96
CA ALA A 229 -21.27 3.58 -2.40
C ALA A 229 -20.81 4.57 -1.33
N MET A 230 -20.74 4.18 -0.04
CA MET A 230 -20.50 5.11 1.06
C MET A 230 -19.14 5.81 0.95
N PHE A 231 -18.04 5.06 0.85
CA PHE A 231 -16.70 5.65 0.81
C PHE A 231 -16.39 6.36 -0.51
N PRO A 232 -16.68 5.79 -1.70
CA PRO A 232 -16.54 6.52 -2.95
C PRO A 232 -17.44 7.76 -3.00
N GLY A 233 -18.62 7.72 -2.40
CA GLY A 233 -19.52 8.87 -2.28
C GLY A 233 -18.90 10.01 -1.45
N ILE A 234 -18.22 9.69 -0.34
CA ILE A 234 -17.48 10.69 0.44
C ILE A 234 -16.36 11.31 -0.42
N VAL A 235 -15.56 10.50 -1.13
CA VAL A 235 -14.49 11.00 -2.00
C VAL A 235 -15.05 11.86 -3.13
N PHE A 236 -16.14 11.44 -3.77
CA PHE A 236 -16.81 12.17 -4.83
C PHE A 236 -17.26 13.55 -4.38
N LEU A 237 -17.97 13.64 -3.26
CA LEU A 237 -18.47 14.90 -2.72
C LEU A 237 -17.34 15.80 -2.20
N SER A 238 -16.37 15.22 -1.50
CA SER A 238 -15.26 15.97 -0.92
C SER A 238 -14.30 16.54 -1.98
N ALA A 239 -14.24 15.95 -3.17
CA ALA A 239 -13.37 16.42 -4.25
C ALA A 239 -13.62 17.91 -4.62
N PHE A 240 -14.82 18.42 -4.39
CA PHE A 240 -15.12 19.84 -4.65
C PHE A 240 -14.48 20.79 -3.64
N PHE A 241 -14.17 20.33 -2.44
CA PHE A 241 -13.66 21.13 -1.32
C PHE A 241 -12.16 20.91 -1.05
N LEU A 242 -11.60 19.80 -1.53
CA LEU A 242 -10.19 19.48 -1.31
C LEU A 242 -9.26 20.45 -2.06
N PRO A 243 -8.13 20.86 -1.46
CA PRO A 243 -7.07 21.56 -2.18
C PRO A 243 -6.39 20.63 -3.18
N GLU A 244 -5.82 21.18 -4.25
CA GLU A 244 -5.00 20.38 -5.17
C GLU A 244 -3.56 20.22 -4.63
N SER A 245 -2.84 19.22 -5.12
CA SER A 245 -1.44 18.98 -4.75
C SER A 245 -0.56 20.19 -5.07
N PRO A 246 0.24 20.70 -4.11
CA PRO A 246 1.14 21.83 -4.36
C PRO A 246 2.20 21.50 -5.41
N ARG A 247 2.68 20.26 -5.43
CA ARG A 247 3.65 19.78 -6.41
C ARG A 247 3.06 19.75 -7.82
N TRP A 248 1.82 19.28 -7.99
CA TRP A 248 1.12 19.33 -9.26
C TRP A 248 0.85 20.76 -9.72
N LEU A 249 0.47 21.65 -8.81
CA LEU A 249 0.27 23.07 -9.11
C LEU A 249 1.56 23.70 -9.63
N TYR A 250 2.69 23.44 -8.99
CA TYR A 250 4.00 23.97 -9.38
C TYR A 250 4.40 23.51 -10.79
N THR A 251 4.34 22.20 -11.05
CA THR A 251 4.69 21.63 -12.37
C THR A 251 3.76 22.06 -13.51
N ASN A 252 2.53 22.49 -13.20
CA ASN A 252 1.58 23.01 -14.18
C ASN A 252 1.62 24.54 -14.34
N GLY A 253 2.70 25.21 -13.89
CA GLY A 253 2.91 26.64 -14.05
C GLY A 253 2.09 27.52 -13.10
N LYS A 254 1.44 26.92 -12.08
CA LYS A 254 0.66 27.62 -11.06
C LYS A 254 1.47 27.79 -9.77
N GLN A 255 2.71 28.30 -9.90
CA GLN A 255 3.69 28.39 -8.82
C GLN A 255 3.17 29.20 -7.62
N GLU A 256 2.47 30.32 -7.89
CA GLU A 256 1.91 31.16 -6.81
C GLU A 256 0.84 30.41 -6.01
N GLN A 257 -0.01 29.61 -6.65
CA GLN A 257 -0.99 28.80 -5.93
C GLN A 257 -0.33 27.70 -5.08
N ALA A 258 0.78 27.11 -5.57
CA ALA A 258 1.59 26.18 -4.80
C ALA A 258 2.20 26.88 -3.57
N ARG A 259 2.76 28.08 -3.72
CA ARG A 259 3.31 28.88 -2.64
C ARG A 259 2.27 29.23 -1.59
N VAL A 260 1.08 29.66 -2.01
CA VAL A 260 -0.06 29.93 -1.10
C VAL A 260 -0.45 28.68 -0.31
N PHE A 261 -0.50 27.52 -0.97
CA PHE A 261 -0.78 26.25 -0.28
C PHE A 261 0.28 25.95 0.79
N LEU A 262 1.56 25.99 0.41
CA LEU A 262 2.69 25.70 1.32
C LEU A 262 2.73 26.67 2.49
N THR A 263 2.57 27.97 2.24
CA THR A 263 2.50 28.99 3.28
C THR A 263 1.40 28.71 4.27
N LYS A 264 0.19 28.40 3.79
CA LYS A 264 -0.97 28.15 4.64
C LYS A 264 -0.82 26.87 5.47
N TRP A 265 -0.40 25.75 4.85
CA TRP A 265 -0.49 24.43 5.47
C TRP A 265 0.83 23.93 6.06
N HIS A 266 1.99 24.31 5.50
CA HIS A 266 3.30 23.87 5.98
C HIS A 266 4.05 24.96 6.73
N GLY A 267 3.89 26.23 6.33
CA GLY A 267 4.50 27.39 6.98
C GLY A 267 3.65 28.04 8.08
N ASN A 268 2.52 27.46 8.49
CA ASN A 268 1.60 28.03 9.49
C ASN A 268 1.20 29.49 9.20
N GLY A 269 1.11 29.87 7.93
CA GLY A 269 0.79 31.23 7.48
C GLY A 269 2.02 32.13 7.28
N ASN A 270 3.24 31.66 7.56
CA ASN A 270 4.47 32.39 7.32
C ASN A 270 5.05 32.06 5.93
N PRO A 271 5.12 33.02 4.97
CA PRO A 271 5.70 32.78 3.63
C PRO A 271 7.23 32.61 3.68
N GLU A 272 7.90 33.10 4.74
CA GLU A 272 9.35 33.00 4.92
C GLU A 272 9.78 31.77 5.71
N SER A 273 8.86 30.86 6.04
CA SER A 273 9.16 29.61 6.73
C SER A 273 10.21 28.78 5.98
N GLU A 274 11.14 28.19 6.70
CA GLU A 274 12.17 27.30 6.16
C GLU A 274 11.57 26.10 5.45
N TRP A 275 10.40 25.61 5.89
CA TRP A 275 9.66 24.54 5.23
C TRP A 275 9.10 24.93 3.86
N VAL A 276 8.67 26.19 3.71
CA VAL A 276 8.18 26.71 2.42
C VAL A 276 9.34 26.87 1.46
N LYS A 277 10.46 27.47 1.92
CA LYS A 277 11.68 27.65 1.12
C LYS A 277 12.25 26.31 0.64
N LEU A 278 12.36 25.34 1.57
CA LEU A 278 12.82 23.98 1.25
C LEU A 278 12.01 23.36 0.11
N GLN A 279 10.68 23.30 0.24
CA GLN A 279 9.85 22.63 -0.74
C GLN A 279 9.77 23.39 -2.08
N MET A 280 9.78 24.72 -2.05
CA MET A 280 9.82 25.50 -3.28
C MET A 280 11.13 25.28 -4.04
N GLY A 281 12.28 25.25 -3.33
CA GLY A 281 13.59 24.93 -3.90
C GLY A 281 13.67 23.52 -4.44
N GLU A 282 13.11 22.52 -3.74
CA GLU A 282 12.97 21.14 -4.23
C GLU A 282 12.18 21.08 -5.54
N TYR A 283 11.05 21.82 -5.63
CA TYR A 283 10.22 21.83 -6.84
C TYR A 283 10.91 22.50 -8.03
N GLU A 284 11.69 23.56 -7.77
CA GLU A 284 12.47 24.28 -8.79
C GLU A 284 13.60 23.40 -9.33
N ALA A 285 14.39 22.78 -8.46
CA ALA A 285 15.48 21.89 -8.83
C ALA A 285 14.96 20.69 -9.68
N HIS A 286 13.83 20.12 -9.30
CA HIS A 286 13.21 19.05 -10.10
C HIS A 286 12.74 19.50 -11.48
N LEU A 287 12.21 20.72 -11.60
CA LEU A 287 11.73 21.24 -12.89
C LEU A 287 12.90 21.49 -13.86
N GLU A 288 14.06 21.92 -13.33
CA GLU A 288 15.28 22.13 -14.10
C GLU A 288 15.91 20.83 -14.59
N LEU A 289 15.92 19.79 -13.73
CA LEU A 289 16.55 18.50 -14.04
C LEU A 289 15.73 17.64 -15.01
N ASP A 290 14.43 17.60 -14.84
CA ASP A 290 13.56 16.62 -15.53
C ASP A 290 12.90 17.16 -16.78
N GLY A 291 12.85 18.50 -16.97
CA GLY A 291 12.10 19.11 -18.07
C GLY A 291 10.62 18.67 -18.05
N ALA A 292 9.69 19.57 -18.25
CA ALA A 292 8.27 19.24 -18.16
C ALA A 292 7.77 18.39 -19.33
N ASP A 293 8.17 17.14 -19.46
CA ASP A 293 7.56 16.22 -20.43
C ASP A 293 6.19 15.74 -19.91
N LYS A 294 5.18 16.56 -20.17
CA LYS A 294 3.78 16.39 -19.71
C LYS A 294 2.97 15.38 -20.54
N ARG A 295 3.61 14.56 -21.37
CA ARG A 295 2.90 13.62 -22.23
C ARG A 295 2.38 12.44 -21.42
N TRP A 296 1.08 12.44 -21.16
CA TRP A 296 0.40 11.39 -20.40
C TRP A 296 0.55 9.98 -21.01
N TRP A 297 0.77 9.89 -22.33
CA TRP A 297 0.97 8.63 -23.06
C TRP A 297 2.43 8.17 -23.09
N ASP A 298 3.38 9.01 -22.64
CA ASP A 298 4.79 8.63 -22.69
C ASP A 298 5.18 7.84 -21.45
N TYR A 299 5.08 6.52 -21.55
CA TYR A 299 5.58 5.58 -20.56
C TYR A 299 7.08 5.31 -20.73
N ARG A 300 7.77 5.91 -21.72
CA ARG A 300 9.19 5.70 -21.98
C ARG A 300 10.05 6.21 -20.82
N ALA A 301 9.60 7.21 -20.07
CA ALA A 301 10.25 7.71 -18.88
C ALA A 301 10.53 6.60 -17.85
N LEU A 302 9.61 5.61 -17.72
CA LEU A 302 9.77 4.46 -16.81
C LEU A 302 10.94 3.53 -17.21
N PHE A 303 11.34 3.54 -18.49
CA PHE A 303 12.36 2.64 -19.05
C PHE A 303 13.58 3.39 -19.58
N ARG A 304 13.64 4.73 -19.44
CA ARG A 304 14.65 5.59 -20.04
C ARG A 304 16.06 5.31 -19.51
N ASN A 305 16.19 5.17 -18.20
CA ASN A 305 17.46 5.03 -17.51
C ASN A 305 17.49 3.76 -16.66
N ARG A 306 18.71 3.21 -16.41
CA ARG A 306 18.91 2.08 -15.49
C ARG A 306 18.30 2.32 -14.11
N THR A 307 18.43 3.52 -13.60
CA THR A 307 17.86 3.95 -12.33
C THR A 307 16.32 3.87 -12.33
N ALA A 308 15.68 4.38 -13.40
CA ALA A 308 14.24 4.32 -13.56
C ALA A 308 13.71 2.88 -13.61
N VAL A 309 14.37 2.02 -14.40
CA VAL A 309 14.03 0.59 -14.48
C VAL A 309 14.20 -0.11 -13.12
N TYR A 310 15.28 0.20 -12.39
CA TYR A 310 15.51 -0.40 -11.08
C TYR A 310 14.43 0.03 -10.05
N ARG A 311 14.06 1.31 -10.01
CA ARG A 311 12.96 1.80 -9.18
C ARG A 311 11.64 1.14 -9.53
N LEU A 312 11.33 1.05 -10.82
CA LEU A 312 10.14 0.37 -11.30
C LEU A 312 10.15 -1.12 -10.91
N ALA A 313 11.29 -1.79 -11.03
CA ALA A 313 11.44 -3.18 -10.62
C ALA A 313 11.23 -3.36 -9.11
N CYS A 314 11.82 -2.52 -8.25
CA CYS A 314 11.59 -2.55 -6.81
C CYS A 314 10.10 -2.35 -6.47
N ASN A 315 9.46 -1.39 -7.12
CA ASN A 315 8.03 -1.13 -6.97
C ASN A 315 7.18 -2.35 -7.36
N CYS A 316 7.41 -2.91 -8.54
CA CYS A 316 6.68 -4.08 -9.04
C CYS A 316 6.91 -5.32 -8.16
N LEU A 317 8.14 -5.54 -7.69
CA LEU A 317 8.48 -6.66 -6.82
C LEU A 317 7.74 -6.57 -5.48
N VAL A 318 7.76 -5.41 -4.81
CA VAL A 318 7.03 -5.23 -3.53
C VAL A 318 5.54 -5.38 -3.74
N SER A 319 4.98 -4.84 -4.82
CA SER A 319 3.56 -4.96 -5.15
C SER A 319 3.13 -6.42 -5.36
N LEU A 320 3.95 -7.21 -6.08
CA LEU A 320 3.70 -8.62 -6.35
C LEU A 320 3.88 -9.48 -5.08
N PHE A 321 4.97 -9.26 -4.34
CA PHE A 321 5.29 -10.04 -3.14
C PHE A 321 4.23 -9.90 -2.05
N GLY A 322 3.67 -8.70 -1.87
CA GLY A 322 2.57 -8.49 -0.95
C GLY A 322 1.34 -9.36 -1.27
N GLN A 323 1.06 -9.64 -2.54
CA GLN A 323 -0.05 -10.52 -2.91
C GLN A 323 0.34 -12.00 -2.78
N TRP A 324 1.54 -12.35 -3.20
CA TRP A 324 2.00 -13.75 -3.23
C TRP A 324 2.49 -14.30 -1.87
N ALA A 325 2.50 -13.50 -0.81
CA ALA A 325 2.75 -14.00 0.54
C ALA A 325 1.67 -15.00 1.05
N GLY A 326 0.56 -15.16 0.31
CA GLY A 326 -0.56 -16.04 0.63
C GLY A 326 -1.80 -15.32 1.16
N ASN A 327 -1.77 -13.99 1.24
CA ASN A 327 -2.91 -13.19 1.70
C ASN A 327 -4.16 -13.40 0.82
N GLY A 328 -4.01 -13.54 -0.49
CA GLY A 328 -5.13 -13.77 -1.39
C GLY A 328 -5.88 -15.08 -1.10
N VAL A 329 -5.16 -16.15 -0.72
CA VAL A 329 -5.79 -17.42 -0.32
C VAL A 329 -6.70 -17.23 0.88
N VAL A 330 -6.19 -16.55 1.90
CA VAL A 330 -6.97 -16.29 3.11
C VAL A 330 -8.13 -15.34 2.84
N SER A 331 -7.95 -14.30 2.02
CA SER A 331 -8.99 -13.29 1.78
C SER A 331 -10.15 -13.79 0.90
N TYR A 332 -9.87 -14.64 -0.10
CA TYR A 332 -10.90 -15.06 -1.08
C TYR A 332 -11.45 -16.48 -0.83
N PHE A 333 -10.68 -17.34 -0.18
CA PHE A 333 -11.04 -18.76 0.01
C PHE A 333 -11.17 -19.16 1.48
N LEU A 334 -11.23 -18.19 2.40
CA LEU A 334 -11.37 -18.49 3.83
C LEU A 334 -12.63 -19.31 4.12
N SER A 335 -13.75 -19.05 3.43
CA SER A 335 -14.96 -19.88 3.55
C SER A 335 -14.70 -21.33 3.20
N GLY A 336 -14.02 -21.61 2.08
CA GLY A 336 -13.64 -22.96 1.67
C GLY A 336 -12.65 -23.62 2.65
N VAL A 337 -11.72 -22.85 3.23
CA VAL A 337 -10.82 -23.35 4.28
C VAL A 337 -11.57 -23.65 5.57
N LEU A 338 -12.53 -22.81 5.96
CA LEU A 338 -13.39 -23.05 7.12
C LEU A 338 -14.32 -24.24 6.93
N ASP A 339 -14.86 -24.43 5.72
CA ASP A 339 -15.66 -25.61 5.36
C ASP A 339 -14.83 -26.91 5.50
N THR A 340 -13.59 -26.91 4.98
CA THR A 340 -12.68 -28.05 5.16
C THR A 340 -12.29 -28.26 6.63
N ALA A 341 -12.27 -27.20 7.43
CA ALA A 341 -12.06 -27.25 8.88
C ALA A 341 -13.32 -27.68 9.65
N GLY A 342 -14.44 -27.98 8.98
CA GLY A 342 -15.69 -28.42 9.62
C GLY A 342 -16.56 -27.28 10.16
N VAL A 343 -16.24 -26.03 9.87
CA VAL A 343 -17.05 -24.86 10.24
C VAL A 343 -17.94 -24.48 9.06
N THR A 344 -19.10 -25.15 8.95
CA THR A 344 -20.03 -24.98 7.81
C THR A 344 -21.12 -23.94 8.05
N ASN A 345 -21.30 -23.48 9.28
CA ASN A 345 -22.35 -22.51 9.60
C ASN A 345 -21.98 -21.11 9.10
N THR A 346 -22.77 -20.57 8.16
CA THR A 346 -22.57 -19.24 7.52
C THR A 346 -22.46 -18.11 8.55
N THR A 347 -23.27 -18.13 9.61
CA THR A 347 -23.22 -17.11 10.66
C THR A 347 -21.88 -17.14 11.40
N THR A 348 -21.40 -18.35 11.74
CA THR A 348 -20.11 -18.54 12.41
C THR A 348 -18.96 -18.11 11.50
N GLN A 349 -18.98 -18.46 10.21
CA GLN A 349 -17.99 -18.01 9.25
C GLN A 349 -17.94 -16.48 9.14
N ASN A 350 -19.09 -15.82 9.02
CA ASN A 350 -19.13 -14.36 8.96
C ASN A 350 -18.64 -13.69 10.26
N ASN A 351 -18.93 -14.27 11.45
CA ASN A 351 -18.36 -13.78 12.70
C ASN A 351 -16.82 -13.91 12.73
N LEU A 352 -16.27 -15.00 12.21
CA LEU A 352 -14.83 -15.19 12.08
C LEU A 352 -14.22 -14.18 11.09
N PHE A 353 -14.87 -13.87 9.96
CA PHE A 353 -14.42 -12.81 9.05
C PHE A 353 -14.35 -11.45 9.74
N VAL A 354 -15.39 -11.06 10.49
CA VAL A 354 -15.39 -9.79 11.23
C VAL A 354 -14.25 -9.75 12.25
N ALA A 355 -14.08 -10.82 13.05
CA ALA A 355 -13.02 -10.90 14.04
C ALA A 355 -11.63 -10.82 13.41
N MET A 356 -11.41 -11.51 12.29
CA MET A 356 -10.14 -11.47 11.56
C MET A 356 -9.82 -10.05 11.04
N ASN A 357 -10.81 -9.39 10.43
CA ASN A 357 -10.62 -8.03 9.92
C ASN A 357 -10.41 -7.02 11.05
N ALA A 358 -11.00 -7.22 12.24
CA ALA A 358 -10.74 -6.40 13.41
C ALA A 358 -9.28 -6.56 13.90
N VAL A 359 -8.76 -7.78 13.97
CA VAL A 359 -7.36 -8.05 14.32
C VAL A 359 -6.41 -7.42 13.29
N GLN A 360 -6.72 -7.56 11.99
CA GLN A 360 -5.96 -6.91 10.93
C GLN A 360 -5.91 -5.39 11.10
N CYS A 361 -7.05 -4.78 11.40
CA CYS A 361 -7.16 -3.34 11.61
C CYS A 361 -6.24 -2.88 12.76
N ILE A 362 -6.33 -3.51 13.93
CA ILE A 362 -5.53 -3.16 15.12
C ILE A 362 -4.03 -3.31 14.81
N LEU A 363 -3.63 -4.41 14.17
CA LEU A 363 -2.22 -4.69 13.93
C LEU A 363 -1.63 -3.86 12.80
N SER A 364 -2.41 -3.51 11.78
CA SER A 364 -1.95 -2.59 10.74
C SER A 364 -1.73 -1.17 11.26
N PHE A 365 -2.61 -0.66 12.15
CA PHE A 365 -2.39 0.60 12.86
C PHE A 365 -1.11 0.56 13.70
N THR A 366 -0.93 -0.51 14.47
CA THR A 366 0.29 -0.69 15.29
C THR A 366 1.52 -0.76 14.40
N GLY A 367 1.48 -1.55 13.33
CA GLY A 367 2.58 -1.68 12.37
C GLY A 367 2.99 -0.34 11.75
N SER A 368 2.02 0.48 11.33
CA SER A 368 2.31 1.80 10.75
C SER A 368 3.07 2.73 11.72
N MET A 369 2.80 2.65 13.03
CA MET A 369 3.55 3.41 14.03
C MET A 369 5.01 2.93 14.19
N PHE A 370 5.29 1.69 13.85
CA PHE A 370 6.63 1.10 13.96
C PHE A 370 7.44 1.15 12.67
N VAL A 371 6.83 1.41 11.52
CA VAL A 371 7.51 1.47 10.20
C VAL A 371 8.71 2.43 10.22
N ASP A 372 8.53 3.65 10.76
CA ASP A 372 9.60 4.64 10.84
C ASP A 372 10.66 4.32 11.91
N LYS A 373 10.33 3.47 12.88
CA LYS A 373 11.29 3.04 13.91
C LYS A 373 12.16 1.87 13.42
N ILE A 374 11.55 0.87 12.80
CA ILE A 374 12.22 -0.36 12.35
C ILE A 374 12.93 -0.12 11.01
N GLY A 375 12.28 0.55 10.07
CA GLY A 375 12.70 0.69 8.68
C GLY A 375 11.92 -0.26 7.75
N ARG A 376 11.92 0.08 6.47
CA ARG A 376 11.07 -0.62 5.49
C ARG A 376 11.65 -1.99 5.15
N ARG A 377 12.92 -2.06 4.84
CA ARG A 377 13.61 -3.31 4.45
C ARG A 377 13.68 -4.34 5.57
N PRO A 378 14.14 -4.03 6.81
CA PRO A 378 14.14 -4.99 7.90
C PRO A 378 12.73 -5.51 8.21
N LEU A 379 11.73 -4.61 8.21
CA LEU A 379 10.35 -4.99 8.50
C LEU A 379 9.81 -5.99 7.47
N LEU A 380 10.03 -5.75 6.16
CA LEU A 380 9.63 -6.68 5.11
C LEU A 380 10.30 -8.05 5.25
N ILE A 381 11.59 -8.11 5.60
CA ILE A 381 12.31 -9.37 5.80
C ILE A 381 11.71 -10.15 6.97
N TRP A 382 11.57 -9.51 8.15
CA TRP A 382 11.06 -10.15 9.35
C TRP A 382 9.62 -10.65 9.18
N VAL A 383 8.79 -9.87 8.51
CA VAL A 383 7.39 -10.26 8.25
C VAL A 383 7.32 -11.46 7.30
N ASN A 384 8.15 -11.53 6.25
CA ASN A 384 8.17 -12.69 5.36
C ASN A 384 8.65 -13.97 6.07
N VAL A 385 9.68 -13.86 6.92
CA VAL A 385 10.13 -14.99 7.77
C VAL A 385 9.01 -15.41 8.73
N GLY A 386 8.34 -14.46 9.38
CA GLY A 386 7.19 -14.72 10.25
C GLY A 386 6.03 -15.40 9.52
N CYS A 387 5.68 -14.93 8.33
CA CYS A 387 4.68 -15.56 7.46
C CYS A 387 5.05 -17.00 7.10
N SER A 388 6.33 -17.26 6.78
CA SER A 388 6.80 -18.62 6.50
C SER A 388 6.62 -19.54 7.69
N ILE A 389 6.95 -19.09 8.92
CA ILE A 389 6.74 -19.86 10.16
C ILE A 389 5.25 -20.16 10.36
N CYS A 390 4.36 -19.18 10.10
CA CYS A 390 2.93 -19.40 10.18
C CYS A 390 2.45 -20.45 9.16
N TRP A 391 2.96 -20.41 7.92
CA TRP A 391 2.62 -21.41 6.91
C TRP A 391 3.12 -22.83 7.26
N ILE A 392 4.23 -22.97 8.00
CA ILE A 392 4.64 -24.28 8.58
C ILE A 392 3.52 -24.79 9.51
N GLY A 393 3.04 -23.94 10.42
CA GLY A 393 1.97 -24.30 11.36
C GLY A 393 0.66 -24.67 10.65
N VAL A 394 0.23 -23.88 9.65
CA VAL A 394 -0.97 -24.17 8.83
C VAL A 394 -0.83 -25.51 8.13
N THR A 395 0.33 -25.76 7.49
CA THR A 395 0.60 -27.00 6.76
C THR A 395 0.56 -28.21 7.68
N ALA A 396 1.21 -28.13 8.84
CA ALA A 396 1.25 -29.22 9.84
C ALA A 396 -0.13 -29.51 10.41
N ALA A 397 -0.87 -28.47 10.85
CA ALA A 397 -2.21 -28.62 11.41
C ALA A 397 -3.20 -29.18 10.38
N SER A 398 -3.19 -28.67 9.13
CA SER A 398 -4.04 -29.17 8.06
C SER A 398 -3.69 -30.60 7.65
N GLY A 399 -2.40 -30.98 7.68
CA GLY A 399 -1.96 -32.35 7.41
C GLY A 399 -2.43 -33.34 8.48
N ILE A 400 -2.37 -32.98 9.75
CA ILE A 400 -2.88 -33.77 10.88
C ILE A 400 -4.40 -33.90 10.78
N GLN A 401 -5.10 -32.81 10.45
CA GLN A 401 -6.55 -32.84 10.25
C GLN A 401 -6.95 -33.79 9.12
N ALA A 402 -6.26 -33.76 7.98
CA ALA A 402 -6.52 -34.64 6.84
C ALA A 402 -6.32 -36.13 7.18
N SER A 403 -5.44 -36.45 8.13
CA SER A 403 -5.13 -37.83 8.54
C SER A 403 -6.01 -38.33 9.68
N LYS A 404 -6.36 -37.48 10.68
CA LYS A 404 -7.04 -37.90 11.92
C LYS A 404 -8.47 -37.37 12.04
N GLY A 405 -8.88 -36.35 11.27
CA GLY A 405 -10.22 -35.76 11.35
C GLY A 405 -10.53 -35.07 12.68
N ASP A 406 -9.49 -34.67 13.45
CA ASP A 406 -9.65 -34.15 14.80
C ASP A 406 -10.05 -32.67 14.82
N LYS A 407 -11.04 -32.32 15.68
CA LYS A 407 -11.51 -30.93 15.87
C LYS A 407 -10.40 -30.00 16.40
N ALA A 408 -9.46 -30.55 17.18
CA ALA A 408 -8.35 -29.76 17.72
C ALA A 408 -7.41 -29.28 16.60
N SER A 409 -7.11 -30.12 15.61
CA SER A 409 -6.28 -29.74 14.46
C SER A 409 -6.99 -28.75 13.55
N SER A 410 -8.30 -28.81 13.42
CA SER A 410 -9.12 -27.78 12.72
C SER A 410 -9.00 -26.42 13.39
N ALA A 411 -9.19 -26.36 14.72
CA ALA A 411 -9.04 -25.14 15.50
C ALA A 411 -7.61 -24.58 15.40
N ALA A 412 -6.59 -25.44 15.43
CA ALA A 412 -5.20 -25.06 15.25
C ALA A 412 -4.93 -24.44 13.86
N THR A 413 -5.51 -25.00 12.79
CA THR A 413 -5.41 -24.43 11.44
C THR A 413 -5.99 -23.01 11.38
N VAL A 414 -7.20 -22.82 11.93
CA VAL A 414 -7.86 -21.52 12.00
C VAL A 414 -7.00 -20.52 12.81
N ALA A 415 -6.52 -20.93 13.99
CA ALA A 415 -5.67 -20.09 14.84
C ALA A 415 -4.38 -19.64 14.10
N MET A 416 -3.71 -20.57 13.41
CA MET A 416 -2.50 -20.24 12.63
C MET A 416 -2.76 -19.29 11.46
N ILE A 417 -3.94 -19.38 10.83
CA ILE A 417 -4.36 -18.43 9.80
C ILE A 417 -4.55 -17.03 10.39
N TYR A 418 -5.14 -16.92 11.59
CA TYR A 418 -5.27 -15.64 12.31
C TYR A 418 -3.90 -15.04 12.65
N ILE A 419 -2.96 -15.87 13.13
CA ILE A 419 -1.59 -15.42 13.43
C ILE A 419 -0.88 -14.97 12.14
N PHE A 420 -1.02 -15.73 11.04
CA PHE A 420 -0.49 -15.33 9.75
C PHE A 420 -1.03 -13.96 9.33
N GLN A 421 -2.35 -13.77 9.42
CA GLN A 421 -2.99 -12.51 9.03
C GLN A 421 -2.56 -11.34 9.93
N ALA A 422 -2.31 -11.62 11.21
CA ALA A 422 -1.78 -10.69 12.19
C ALA A 422 -0.36 -10.23 11.80
N VAL A 423 0.55 -11.15 11.52
CA VAL A 423 1.93 -10.89 11.10
C VAL A 423 1.95 -10.14 9.77
N TYR A 424 1.16 -10.59 8.80
CA TYR A 424 1.04 -9.93 7.49
C TYR A 424 0.58 -8.48 7.64
N SER A 425 -0.46 -8.23 8.43
CA SER A 425 -1.06 -6.91 8.59
C SER A 425 -0.14 -5.93 9.32
N PHE A 426 0.71 -6.42 10.22
CA PHE A 426 1.69 -5.58 10.92
C PHE A 426 2.73 -4.97 9.99
N GLY A 427 3.21 -5.68 8.98
CA GLY A 427 4.28 -5.20 8.11
C GLY A 427 3.89 -4.95 6.67
N TRP A 428 3.23 -5.91 6.00
CA TRP A 428 2.88 -5.76 4.59
C TRP A 428 1.82 -4.68 4.34
N THR A 429 0.79 -4.61 5.19
CA THR A 429 -0.31 -3.65 4.98
C THR A 429 0.15 -2.20 4.90
N PRO A 430 0.93 -1.64 5.84
CA PRO A 430 1.40 -0.26 5.71
C PRO A 430 2.39 -0.07 4.56
N LEU A 431 3.27 -1.05 4.30
CA LEU A 431 4.37 -0.90 3.33
C LEU A 431 3.94 -1.07 1.87
N GLN A 432 2.83 -1.74 1.60
CA GLN A 432 2.37 -2.03 0.24
C GLN A 432 2.04 -0.78 -0.58
N ALA A 433 1.61 0.31 0.06
CA ALA A 433 1.39 1.59 -0.60
C ALA A 433 2.52 2.59 -0.33
N LEU A 434 3.11 2.57 0.88
CA LEU A 434 4.14 3.51 1.28
C LEU A 434 5.42 3.34 0.47
N TYR A 435 5.95 2.12 0.38
CA TYR A 435 7.21 1.84 -0.29
C TYR A 435 7.18 2.19 -1.80
N PRO A 436 6.14 1.80 -2.59
CA PRO A 436 6.02 2.21 -3.98
C PRO A 436 6.05 3.72 -4.19
N VAL A 437 5.36 4.47 -3.34
CA VAL A 437 5.27 5.94 -3.47
C VAL A 437 6.59 6.63 -3.09
N GLU A 438 7.34 6.08 -2.12
CA GLU A 438 8.67 6.59 -1.72
C GLU A 438 9.72 6.32 -2.80
N VAL A 439 9.73 5.14 -3.41
CA VAL A 439 10.74 4.72 -4.39
C VAL A 439 10.59 5.40 -5.74
N LEU A 440 9.36 5.69 -6.16
CA LEU A 440 9.10 6.31 -7.46
C LEU A 440 9.40 7.81 -7.43
N SER A 441 10.24 8.28 -8.38
CA SER A 441 10.45 9.70 -8.60
C SER A 441 9.14 10.40 -8.99
N PHE A 442 9.10 11.70 -8.84
CA PHE A 442 7.87 12.46 -9.11
C PHE A 442 7.33 12.24 -10.54
N GLU A 443 8.20 12.31 -11.53
CA GLU A 443 7.86 12.13 -12.95
C GLU A 443 7.27 10.74 -13.24
N MET A 444 7.80 9.73 -12.56
CA MET A 444 7.40 8.33 -12.73
C MET A 444 6.23 7.92 -11.83
N ARG A 445 5.88 8.70 -10.79
CA ARG A 445 5.02 8.24 -9.67
C ARG A 445 3.64 7.79 -10.13
N ALA A 446 2.90 8.61 -10.87
CA ALA A 446 1.55 8.23 -11.30
C ALA A 446 1.55 7.02 -12.25
N LYS A 447 2.45 7.03 -13.23
CA LYS A 447 2.63 5.92 -14.18
C LYS A 447 3.17 4.66 -13.49
N GLY A 448 4.14 4.81 -12.59
CA GLY A 448 4.70 3.73 -11.79
C GLY A 448 3.68 3.13 -10.82
N MET A 449 2.80 3.92 -10.21
CA MET A 449 1.68 3.44 -9.40
C MET A 449 0.64 2.68 -10.23
N ALA A 450 0.43 3.05 -11.50
CA ALA A 450 -0.39 2.28 -12.42
C ALA A 450 0.21 0.87 -12.66
N PHE A 451 1.53 0.78 -12.87
CA PHE A 451 2.24 -0.50 -12.94
C PHE A 451 2.18 -1.28 -11.61
N SER A 452 2.34 -0.60 -10.45
CA SER A 452 2.14 -1.21 -9.14
C SER A 452 0.78 -1.89 -9.04
N ASN A 453 -0.29 -1.18 -9.37
CA ASN A 453 -1.65 -1.71 -9.35
C ASN A 453 -1.86 -2.84 -10.37
N MET A 454 -1.21 -2.78 -11.53
CA MET A 454 -1.21 -3.88 -12.51
C MET A 454 -0.61 -5.15 -11.89
N PHE A 455 0.56 -5.05 -11.24
CA PHE A 455 1.19 -6.20 -10.60
C PHE A 455 0.40 -6.71 -9.40
N VAL A 456 -0.24 -5.82 -8.62
CA VAL A 456 -1.17 -6.21 -7.55
C VAL A 456 -2.36 -6.98 -8.13
N ASN A 457 -3.00 -6.48 -9.19
CA ASN A 457 -4.14 -7.14 -9.82
C ASN A 457 -3.74 -8.44 -10.53
N ALA A 458 -2.58 -8.48 -11.19
CA ALA A 458 -2.03 -9.69 -11.77
C ALA A 458 -1.74 -10.74 -10.69
N GLY A 459 -1.09 -10.36 -9.59
CA GLY A 459 -0.82 -11.25 -8.47
C GLY A 459 -2.09 -11.81 -7.82
N LYS A 460 -3.16 -11.01 -7.72
CA LYS A 460 -4.49 -11.46 -7.28
C LYS A 460 -5.13 -12.39 -8.32
N SER A 461 -5.06 -12.06 -9.61
CA SER A 461 -5.68 -12.84 -10.67
C SER A 461 -5.03 -14.21 -10.84
N GLU A 462 -3.71 -14.34 -10.70
CA GLU A 462 -3.03 -15.63 -10.72
C GLU A 462 -3.49 -16.58 -9.61
N GLN A 463 -3.91 -16.04 -8.47
CA GLN A 463 -4.51 -16.83 -7.39
C GLN A 463 -5.97 -17.23 -7.68
N LEU A 464 -6.67 -16.46 -8.52
CA LEU A 464 -8.08 -16.66 -8.85
C LEU A 464 -8.28 -17.42 -10.18
N PHE A 465 -7.42 -17.15 -11.19
CA PHE A 465 -7.46 -17.83 -12.47
C PHE A 465 -6.51 -19.01 -12.54
N PRO A 466 -6.90 -20.07 -13.24
CA PRO A 466 -5.93 -21.06 -13.69
C PRO A 466 -4.99 -20.38 -14.68
N GLN A 467 -3.67 -20.43 -14.41
CA GLN A 467 -2.69 -20.01 -15.39
C GLN A 467 -2.95 -20.76 -16.71
N ILE A 468 -3.30 -20.00 -17.72
CA ILE A 468 -3.08 -20.41 -19.11
C ILE A 468 -1.58 -20.17 -19.33
N SER A 469 -0.75 -21.10 -18.86
CA SER A 469 0.62 -21.16 -19.30
C SER A 469 0.56 -21.50 -20.79
N LEU A 470 0.92 -20.53 -21.63
CA LEU A 470 0.99 -20.72 -23.09
C LEU A 470 1.90 -21.91 -23.45
N THR A 471 2.86 -22.25 -22.59
CA THR A 471 3.77 -23.37 -22.73
C THR A 471 3.14 -24.73 -22.41
N ASP A 472 2.20 -24.80 -21.45
CA ASP A 472 1.54 -26.07 -21.08
C ASP A 472 0.36 -26.39 -21.99
N SER A 473 -0.31 -25.38 -22.56
CA SER A 473 -1.36 -25.59 -23.58
C SER A 473 -0.83 -26.25 -24.85
N LEU A 474 0.47 -26.10 -25.15
CA LEU A 474 1.12 -26.77 -26.29
C LEU A 474 1.57 -28.20 -25.99
N ARG A 475 1.74 -28.59 -24.70
CA ARG A 475 2.17 -29.94 -24.32
C ARG A 475 1.09 -30.85 -23.80
N HIS A 476 0.06 -30.33 -23.11
CA HIS A 476 -1.07 -31.13 -22.60
C HIS A 476 -2.40 -30.36 -22.66
N PRO A 477 -3.20 -30.51 -23.74
CA PRO A 477 -4.43 -29.75 -23.95
C PRO A 477 -5.60 -30.16 -23.02
N ARG A 478 -5.42 -31.04 -22.04
CA ARG A 478 -6.51 -31.62 -21.25
C ARG A 478 -6.58 -31.31 -19.75
N GLN A 479 -5.58 -30.60 -19.16
CA GLN A 479 -5.66 -30.27 -17.74
C GLN A 479 -5.02 -28.89 -17.41
N PRO A 480 -5.79 -27.81 -17.31
CA PRO A 480 -5.31 -26.58 -16.70
C PRO A 480 -5.20 -26.78 -15.17
N ILE A 481 -4.00 -26.66 -14.62
CA ILE A 481 -3.79 -26.67 -13.16
C ILE A 481 -4.34 -25.36 -12.59
N ARG A 482 -5.44 -25.47 -11.85
CA ARG A 482 -6.21 -24.35 -11.26
C ARG A 482 -5.89 -24.26 -9.78
N PHE A 483 -5.65 -23.05 -9.22
CA PHE A 483 -5.45 -22.93 -7.78
C PHE A 483 -6.66 -23.38 -6.95
N PRO A 484 -7.91 -23.06 -7.31
CA PRO A 484 -9.07 -23.71 -6.72
C PRO A 484 -9.08 -25.23 -6.96
N VAL A 485 -8.56 -25.69 -8.10
CA VAL A 485 -8.38 -27.12 -8.45
C VAL A 485 -7.18 -27.73 -7.73
N ALA A 486 -6.13 -26.95 -7.44
CA ALA A 486 -5.02 -27.40 -6.61
C ALA A 486 -5.47 -27.59 -5.15
N LEU A 487 -6.33 -26.72 -4.63
CA LEU A 487 -6.92 -26.89 -3.30
C LEU A 487 -7.80 -28.15 -3.24
N ASP A 488 -8.54 -28.47 -4.30
CA ASP A 488 -9.36 -29.68 -4.42
C ASP A 488 -8.51 -30.94 -4.57
N ASN A 489 -7.45 -30.91 -5.38
CA ASN A 489 -6.65 -32.10 -5.72
C ASN A 489 -5.46 -32.33 -4.78
N ILE A 490 -4.75 -31.26 -4.37
CA ILE A 490 -3.52 -31.33 -3.58
C ILE A 490 -3.79 -31.01 -2.10
N LYS A 491 -4.98 -30.41 -1.80
CA LYS A 491 -5.43 -30.08 -0.43
C LYS A 491 -4.36 -29.30 0.37
N TRP A 492 -4.03 -29.75 1.59
CA TRP A 492 -3.09 -29.10 2.49
C TRP A 492 -1.67 -28.92 1.93
N LYS A 493 -1.25 -29.73 0.96
CA LYS A 493 0.09 -29.63 0.32
C LYS A 493 0.30 -28.30 -0.41
N THR A 494 -0.76 -27.61 -0.81
CA THR A 494 -0.71 -26.31 -1.46
C THR A 494 -0.04 -25.25 -0.57
N TYR A 495 -0.18 -25.36 0.74
CA TYR A 495 0.42 -24.39 1.70
C TYR A 495 1.94 -24.44 1.74
N ILE A 496 2.56 -25.57 1.34
CA ILE A 496 4.03 -25.73 1.26
C ILE A 496 4.62 -24.73 0.24
N VAL A 497 3.89 -24.43 -0.84
CA VAL A 497 4.34 -23.47 -1.85
C VAL A 497 4.51 -22.08 -1.25
N PHE A 498 3.54 -21.63 -0.43
CA PHE A 498 3.63 -20.33 0.22
C PHE A 498 4.73 -20.25 1.26
N LEU A 499 4.96 -21.34 1.99
CA LEU A 499 6.07 -21.46 2.94
C LEU A 499 7.43 -21.19 2.27
N VAL A 500 7.71 -21.94 1.20
CA VAL A 500 8.98 -21.81 0.45
C VAL A 500 9.07 -20.44 -0.21
N TRP A 501 7.97 -19.96 -0.78
CA TRP A 501 7.93 -18.70 -1.49
C TRP A 501 8.19 -17.50 -0.56
N CYS A 502 7.64 -17.47 0.65
CA CYS A 502 7.92 -16.41 1.63
C CYS A 502 9.40 -16.33 1.99
N LEU A 503 10.12 -17.46 2.10
CA LEU A 503 11.57 -17.47 2.31
C LEU A 503 12.34 -16.93 1.10
N VAL A 504 11.93 -17.32 -0.12
CA VAL A 504 12.51 -16.78 -1.35
C VAL A 504 12.29 -15.27 -1.43
N GLN A 505 11.08 -14.78 -1.10
CA GLN A 505 10.78 -13.35 -1.04
C GLN A 505 11.69 -12.63 -0.04
N ALA A 506 11.88 -13.17 1.17
CA ALA A 506 12.78 -12.59 2.17
C ALA A 506 14.21 -12.46 1.64
N GLY A 507 14.72 -13.48 0.93
CA GLY A 507 16.01 -13.46 0.26
C GLY A 507 16.12 -12.42 -0.85
N LEU A 508 15.09 -12.33 -1.71
CA LEU A 508 15.05 -11.33 -2.78
C LEU A 508 14.95 -9.90 -2.23
N ILE A 509 14.17 -9.66 -1.18
CA ILE A 509 14.10 -8.38 -0.49
C ILE A 509 15.47 -8.00 0.08
N TYR A 510 16.17 -8.95 0.71
CA TYR A 510 17.48 -8.71 1.26
C TYR A 510 18.50 -8.29 0.17
N ILE A 511 18.43 -8.86 -1.03
CA ILE A 511 19.37 -8.61 -2.12
C ILE A 511 19.03 -7.34 -2.92
N PHE A 512 17.74 -7.11 -3.21
CA PHE A 512 17.33 -6.11 -4.22
C PHE A 512 16.62 -4.87 -3.66
N ILE A 513 16.07 -4.89 -2.44
CA ILE A 513 15.24 -3.81 -1.93
C ILE A 513 16.07 -2.85 -1.05
N PRO A 514 16.33 -1.58 -1.49
CA PRO A 514 17.03 -0.59 -0.68
C PRO A 514 16.17 -0.10 0.50
N GLU A 515 16.84 0.41 1.54
CA GLU A 515 16.17 1.05 2.67
C GLU A 515 15.80 2.49 2.33
N THR A 516 14.56 2.88 2.66
CA THR A 516 14.05 4.23 2.39
C THR A 516 13.79 5.05 3.68
N LYS A 517 14.09 4.47 4.84
CA LYS A 517 13.82 5.08 6.14
C LYS A 517 14.50 6.44 6.31
N ASN A 518 13.71 7.45 6.71
CA ASN A 518 14.17 8.81 7.01
C ASN A 518 14.97 9.45 5.85
N ARG A 519 14.61 9.15 4.61
CA ARG A 519 15.20 9.75 3.41
C ARG A 519 14.19 10.66 2.74
N THR A 520 14.64 11.79 2.22
CA THR A 520 13.83 12.65 1.34
C THR A 520 13.69 11.99 -0.03
N LEU A 521 12.77 12.47 -0.85
CA LEU A 521 12.58 11.94 -2.20
C LEU A 521 13.81 12.21 -3.07
N GLU A 522 14.48 13.31 -2.81
CA GLU A 522 15.69 13.80 -3.48
C GLU A 522 16.90 12.93 -3.12
N GLU A 523 17.09 12.63 -1.82
CA GLU A 523 18.12 11.67 -1.38
C GLU A 523 17.93 10.28 -1.97
N LEU A 524 16.68 9.85 -2.12
CA LEU A 524 16.40 8.58 -2.79
C LEU A 524 16.80 8.62 -4.26
N ASP A 525 16.74 9.79 -4.93
CA ASP A 525 17.24 9.95 -6.29
C ASP A 525 18.76 9.75 -6.36
N GLU A 526 19.52 10.27 -5.39
CA GLU A 526 20.95 10.02 -5.28
C GLU A 526 21.28 8.55 -5.00
N ILE A 527 20.58 7.95 -4.00
CA ILE A 527 20.77 6.54 -3.60
C ILE A 527 20.54 5.60 -4.79
N PHE A 528 19.45 5.79 -5.53
CA PHE A 528 19.13 4.95 -6.68
C PHE A 528 20.05 5.17 -7.88
N SER A 529 20.68 6.34 -7.98
CA SER A 529 21.68 6.67 -9.00
C SER A 529 23.09 6.16 -8.66
N ALA A 530 23.33 5.82 -7.40
CA ALA A 530 24.62 5.30 -6.95
C ALA A 530 24.98 3.97 -7.61
N LYS A 531 26.28 3.68 -7.71
CA LYS A 531 26.81 2.41 -8.27
C LYS A 531 26.28 1.18 -7.53
N ASN A 532 26.06 1.30 -6.21
CA ASN A 532 25.47 0.25 -5.36
C ASN A 532 24.39 0.88 -4.46
N PRO A 533 23.11 0.91 -4.90
CA PRO A 533 22.01 1.50 -4.14
C PRO A 533 21.80 0.88 -2.75
N MET A 534 22.10 -0.41 -2.61
CA MET A 534 21.95 -1.13 -1.34
C MET A 534 22.89 -0.60 -0.26
N LYS A 535 24.18 -0.40 -0.61
CA LYS A 535 25.18 0.17 0.33
C LYS A 535 24.88 1.64 0.59
N ALA A 536 24.58 2.42 -0.45
CA ALA A 536 24.24 3.83 -0.32
C ALA A 536 23.01 4.08 0.60
N SER A 537 22.02 3.19 0.57
CA SER A 537 20.81 3.34 1.41
C SER A 537 21.07 3.15 2.91
N ILE A 538 22.14 2.44 3.28
CA ILE A 538 22.49 2.14 4.69
C ILE A 538 23.55 3.13 5.22
N ALA A 539 24.22 3.87 4.34
CA ALA A 539 25.25 4.82 4.73
C ALA A 539 24.71 5.90 5.68
N LYS A 540 25.47 6.18 6.74
CA LYS A 540 25.16 7.22 7.74
C LYS A 540 26.04 8.43 7.47
N LYS A 541 25.46 9.63 7.53
CA LYS A 541 26.17 10.89 7.42
C LYS A 541 26.20 11.59 8.78
N ARG A 542 27.29 12.25 9.11
CA ARG A 542 27.45 13.08 10.30
C ARG A 542 27.40 14.54 9.87
N LEU A 543 26.53 15.32 10.51
CA LEU A 543 26.46 16.77 10.28
C LEU A 543 27.21 17.51 11.37
N GLU A 544 28.04 18.44 10.99
CA GLU A 544 28.71 19.39 11.86
C GLU A 544 27.91 20.70 11.89
N ILE A 545 27.60 21.22 13.07
CA ILE A 545 26.61 22.28 13.28
C ILE A 545 27.23 23.39 14.09
N ASP A 546 27.02 24.65 13.66
CA ASP A 546 27.44 25.87 14.38
C ASP A 546 26.47 26.25 15.53
N GLU A 547 26.81 27.29 16.27
CA GLU A 547 25.98 27.85 17.36
C GLU A 547 24.61 28.34 16.85
N HIS A 548 24.53 28.78 15.60
CA HIS A 548 23.30 29.27 14.97
C HIS A 548 22.47 28.17 14.31
N LYS A 549 22.83 26.89 14.54
CA LYS A 549 22.20 25.71 13.97
C LYS A 549 22.33 25.59 12.43
N ASN A 550 23.35 26.22 11.83
CA ASN A 550 23.67 26.00 10.44
C ASN A 550 24.58 24.78 10.30
N VAL A 551 24.44 24.05 9.24
CA VAL A 551 25.30 22.90 8.91
C VAL A 551 26.61 23.46 8.31
N ILE A 552 27.75 23.14 8.94
CA ILE A 552 29.08 23.58 8.50
C ILE A 552 29.73 22.52 7.61
N GLY A 553 29.47 21.24 7.91
CA GLY A 553 30.08 20.14 7.19
C GLY A 553 29.26 18.86 7.26
N VAL A 554 29.47 17.98 6.27
CA VAL A 554 28.86 16.64 6.18
C VAL A 554 29.99 15.62 6.02
N VAL A 555 30.09 14.69 6.94
CA VAL A 555 31.11 13.64 6.92
C VAL A 555 30.43 12.28 6.77
N ASP A 556 30.82 11.49 5.77
CA ASP A 556 30.38 10.11 5.63
C ASP A 556 31.04 9.24 6.70
N LEU A 557 30.26 8.53 7.49
CA LEU A 557 30.77 7.60 8.49
C LEU A 557 31.01 6.23 7.84
N ASP A 558 32.26 5.78 7.87
CA ASP A 558 32.58 4.39 7.51
C ASP A 558 31.98 3.40 8.52
N GLU A 559 31.69 2.16 8.08
CA GLU A 559 31.08 1.11 8.92
C GLU A 559 31.82 0.85 10.26
N LYS A 560 33.11 1.23 10.35
CA LYS A 560 33.91 1.06 11.56
C LYS A 560 33.64 2.14 12.64
N ASP A 561 33.14 3.31 12.24
CA ASP A 561 32.89 4.43 13.14
C ASP A 561 31.42 4.51 13.60
N ALA A 562 30.58 3.60 13.12
CA ALA A 562 29.13 3.57 13.36
C ALA A 562 28.70 2.54 14.42
N ALA A 563 29.62 1.74 14.97
CA ALA A 563 29.43 0.78 16.05
C ALA A 563 29.84 1.41 17.37
#